data_e8f60d138f8278c28f313e50e875069a
#
_entry.id   e8f60d138f8278c28f313e50e875069a
#
_cell.length_a   1.000
_cell.length_b   1.000
_cell.length_c   1.000
_cell.angle_alpha   90.00
_cell.angle_beta   90.00
_cell.angle_gamma   90.00
#
_symmetry.space_group_name_H-M   'P 1'
#
loop_
_entity.id
_entity.type
_entity.pdbx_description
1 polymer ?
#
loop_
_entity_poly.entity_id
_entity_poly.type
_entity_poly.pdbx_seq_one_letter_code
_entity_poly.pdbx_strand_id
1 'polypeptide(L)'
;LVWKNNVTTTLETDLVTTTPEIATTTPTTTVKKTTVIKKAATSVKSPSTSLSATDDYLKARNTYQTSGYYFQFLNCKGTPGILTVKKGAKLMLDNRDDKTRKIVFVGKLYNINAYGYAIVTADKLGKHYITCDGGGAAQITVQP
;
A
#
# COMPACT_ATOMS: atom_id res chain seq x y z
N LEU A 1 9.42 30.30 48.99
CA LEU A 1 8.01 29.85 48.92
C LEU A 1 7.96 28.59 48.05
N VAL A 2 7.74 27.43 48.72
CA VAL A 2 7.67 26.10 48.06
C VAL A 2 6.20 25.73 48.01
N TRP A 3 5.67 25.46 46.79
CA TRP A 3 4.37 24.84 46.61
C TRP A 3 4.56 23.40 46.23
N LYS A 4 4.22 22.47 47.12
CA LYS A 4 4.06 21.05 46.85
C LYS A 4 2.58 20.80 46.56
N ASN A 5 2.26 20.34 45.40
CA ASN A 5 0.94 19.71 45.13
C ASN A 5 1.13 18.22 44.84
N ASN A 6 0.86 17.42 45.87
CA ASN A 6 0.64 15.98 45.73
C ASN A 6 -0.78 15.79 45.22
N VAL A 7 -0.93 15.20 44.07
CA VAL A 7 -2.21 14.61 43.61
C VAL A 7 -2.00 13.11 43.54
N THR A 8 -2.55 12.42 44.52
CA THR A 8 -2.64 10.95 44.54
C THR A 8 -3.91 10.57 43.78
N THR A 9 -3.78 9.97 42.61
CA THR A 9 -4.90 9.38 41.87
C THR A 9 -4.91 7.90 42.15
N THR A 10 -5.90 7.43 42.89
CA THR A 10 -6.20 6.02 43.14
C THR A 10 -6.91 5.47 41.92
N LEU A 11 -6.33 4.46 41.24
CA LEU A 11 -6.99 3.70 40.19
C LEU A 11 -7.75 2.54 40.85
N GLU A 12 -9.07 2.64 40.81
CA GLU A 12 -9.96 1.51 41.10
C GLU A 12 -10.03 0.63 39.85
N THR A 13 -9.67 -0.64 40.04
CA THR A 13 -9.74 -1.68 39.02
C THR A 13 -11.04 -2.45 39.20
N ASP A 14 -12.06 -2.15 38.42
CA ASP A 14 -13.27 -2.98 38.36
C ASP A 14 -13.05 -4.15 37.41
N LEU A 15 -12.88 -5.34 38.01
CA LEU A 15 -12.78 -6.62 37.32
C LEU A 15 -14.18 -7.18 37.10
N VAL A 16 -14.77 -6.92 35.94
CA VAL A 16 -16.03 -7.57 35.54
C VAL A 16 -15.73 -8.88 34.83
N THR A 17 -15.85 -9.98 35.52
CA THR A 17 -15.82 -11.35 34.99
C THR A 17 -17.18 -11.66 34.40
N THR A 18 -17.34 -11.67 33.09
CA THR A 18 -18.50 -12.25 32.41
C THR A 18 -18.11 -13.55 31.73
N THR A 19 -18.63 -14.64 32.25
CA THR A 19 -18.56 -15.99 31.67
C THR A 19 -19.49 -16.06 30.45
N PRO A 20 -19.03 -16.44 29.23
CA PRO A 20 -19.99 -16.72 28.16
C PRO A 20 -20.51 -18.13 28.23
N GLU A 21 -21.82 -18.22 28.31
CA GLU A 21 -22.64 -19.42 28.19
C GLU A 21 -22.55 -19.99 26.77
N ILE A 22 -22.19 -21.27 26.66
CA ILE A 22 -22.07 -21.98 25.38
C ILE A 22 -23.48 -22.43 24.96
N ALA A 23 -24.07 -21.76 23.99
CA ALA A 23 -25.25 -22.25 23.29
C ALA A 23 -24.82 -23.03 22.03
N THR A 24 -24.93 -24.36 22.11
CA THR A 24 -24.79 -25.28 21.00
C THR A 24 -26.04 -25.19 20.12
N THR A 25 -25.95 -24.56 18.96
CA THR A 25 -26.98 -24.69 17.93
C THR A 25 -26.36 -25.26 16.67
N THR A 26 -26.81 -26.46 16.33
CA THR A 26 -26.52 -27.17 15.08
C THR A 26 -27.22 -26.47 13.91
N PRO A 27 -26.52 -25.99 12.87
CA PRO A 27 -27.19 -25.52 11.66
C PRO A 27 -27.33 -26.64 10.65
N THR A 28 -28.57 -26.90 10.28
CA THR A 28 -29.00 -27.70 9.15
C THR A 28 -28.45 -27.17 7.85
N THR A 29 -27.71 -28.01 7.15
CA THR A 29 -27.08 -27.70 5.83
C THR A 29 -28.16 -27.68 4.75
N THR A 30 -28.58 -26.50 4.31
CA THR A 30 -29.32 -26.34 3.05
C THR A 30 -28.36 -25.99 1.95
N VAL A 31 -28.04 -26.95 1.09
CA VAL A 31 -27.21 -26.77 -0.12
C VAL A 31 -27.99 -25.96 -1.13
N LYS A 32 -27.74 -24.67 -1.25
CA LYS A 32 -28.12 -23.85 -2.41
C LYS A 32 -27.01 -23.92 -3.44
N LYS A 33 -27.35 -24.52 -4.58
CA LYS A 33 -26.53 -24.59 -5.80
C LYS A 33 -26.28 -23.17 -6.30
N THR A 34 -25.10 -22.59 -5.98
CA THR A 34 -24.68 -21.29 -6.49
C THR A 34 -23.98 -21.48 -7.81
N THR A 35 -24.59 -20.96 -8.87
CA THR A 35 -24.01 -20.87 -10.21
C THR A 35 -22.79 -19.95 -10.14
N VAL A 36 -21.61 -20.52 -10.34
CA VAL A 36 -20.35 -19.76 -10.41
C VAL A 36 -20.29 -19.02 -11.73
N ILE A 37 -20.57 -17.72 -11.71
CA ILE A 37 -20.24 -16.84 -12.84
C ILE A 37 -18.72 -16.63 -12.81
N LYS A 38 -18.01 -17.28 -13.72
CA LYS A 38 -16.60 -17.05 -13.98
C LYS A 38 -16.43 -15.64 -14.55
N LYS A 39 -16.16 -14.65 -13.69
CA LYS A 39 -15.69 -13.34 -14.14
C LYS A 39 -14.23 -13.51 -14.57
N ALA A 40 -13.99 -13.41 -15.88
CA ALA A 40 -12.65 -13.46 -16.44
C ALA A 40 -11.78 -12.37 -15.80
N ALA A 41 -10.77 -12.79 -15.05
CA ALA A 41 -9.70 -11.92 -14.61
C ALA A 41 -8.88 -11.54 -15.84
N THR A 42 -8.93 -10.27 -16.24
CA THR A 42 -8.02 -9.75 -17.26
C THR A 42 -6.62 -9.78 -16.68
N SER A 43 -5.87 -10.82 -17.05
CA SER A 43 -4.44 -10.93 -16.74
C SER A 43 -3.72 -9.83 -17.51
N VAL A 44 -3.29 -8.80 -16.81
CA VAL A 44 -2.34 -7.83 -17.36
C VAL A 44 -1.01 -8.56 -17.52
N LYS A 45 -0.70 -8.91 -18.78
CA LYS A 45 0.50 -9.61 -19.18
C LYS A 45 1.72 -8.77 -18.83
N SER A 46 2.52 -9.23 -17.85
CA SER A 46 3.84 -8.69 -17.58
C SER A 46 4.71 -8.87 -18.83
N PRO A 47 5.37 -7.81 -19.33
CA PRO A 47 6.26 -7.99 -20.48
C PRO A 47 7.48 -8.81 -20.08
N SER A 48 7.74 -9.87 -20.84
CA SER A 48 8.92 -10.73 -20.72
C SER A 48 10.20 -9.95 -21.06
N THR A 49 11.22 -10.18 -20.25
CA THR A 49 12.55 -9.61 -20.28
C THR A 49 13.30 -9.92 -21.57
N SER A 50 13.61 -8.88 -22.34
CA SER A 50 14.66 -8.89 -23.36
C SER A 50 15.60 -7.71 -23.12
N LEU A 51 16.77 -7.65 -23.75
CA LEU A 51 17.76 -6.59 -23.60
C LEU A 51 17.21 -5.17 -23.87
N SER A 52 16.12 -5.06 -24.65
CA SER A 52 15.38 -3.79 -24.82
C SER A 52 14.70 -3.29 -23.53
N ALA A 53 14.40 -4.18 -22.58
CA ALA A 53 13.79 -3.80 -21.30
C ALA A 53 14.73 -2.96 -20.42
N THR A 54 16.05 -3.10 -20.57
CA THR A 54 17.04 -2.31 -19.83
C THR A 54 17.09 -0.86 -20.36
N ASP A 55 17.03 -0.68 -21.66
CA ASP A 55 17.04 0.65 -22.28
C ASP A 55 15.74 1.40 -21.97
N ASP A 56 14.59 0.71 -22.02
CA ASP A 56 13.29 1.27 -21.66
C ASP A 56 13.26 1.68 -20.18
N TYR A 57 13.83 0.87 -19.29
CA TYR A 57 13.97 1.21 -17.88
C TYR A 57 14.82 2.46 -17.68
N LEU A 58 16.01 2.52 -18.28
CA LEU A 58 16.92 3.66 -18.13
C LEU A 58 16.30 4.95 -18.65
N LYS A 59 15.60 4.89 -19.78
CA LYS A 59 14.88 6.02 -20.36
C LYS A 59 13.74 6.48 -19.44
N ALA A 60 12.92 5.55 -18.94
CA ALA A 60 11.83 5.85 -18.01
C ALA A 60 12.39 6.47 -16.73
N ARG A 61 13.40 5.84 -16.12
CA ARG A 61 14.06 6.33 -14.91
C ARG A 61 14.57 7.75 -15.08
N ASN A 62 15.33 8.03 -16.15
CA ASN A 62 15.86 9.36 -16.42
C ASN A 62 14.72 10.39 -16.55
N THR A 63 13.67 10.08 -17.31
CA THR A 63 12.51 10.96 -17.49
C THR A 63 11.85 11.31 -16.17
N TYR A 64 11.55 10.30 -15.34
CA TYR A 64 10.81 10.51 -14.09
C TYR A 64 11.67 11.05 -12.96
N GLN A 65 12.97 10.74 -12.90
CA GLN A 65 13.89 11.38 -11.95
C GLN A 65 14.07 12.86 -12.27
N THR A 66 14.26 13.23 -13.54
CA THR A 66 14.42 14.63 -13.95
C THR A 66 13.16 15.46 -13.68
N SER A 67 11.97 14.87 -13.87
CA SER A 67 10.71 15.55 -13.56
C SER A 67 10.37 15.61 -12.06
N GLY A 68 11.09 14.85 -11.23
CA GLY A 68 10.80 14.69 -9.81
C GLY A 68 9.60 13.78 -9.51
N TYR A 69 9.03 13.12 -10.51
CA TYR A 69 7.86 12.22 -10.36
C TYR A 69 8.30 10.75 -10.25
N TYR A 70 9.17 10.48 -9.30
CA TYR A 70 9.84 9.20 -9.13
C TYR A 70 9.87 8.77 -7.67
N PHE A 71 9.47 7.53 -7.40
CA PHE A 71 9.66 6.86 -6.13
C PHE A 71 10.53 5.63 -6.31
N GLN A 72 11.62 5.56 -5.58
CA GLN A 72 12.45 4.36 -5.47
C GLN A 72 12.08 3.61 -4.18
N PHE A 73 11.86 2.32 -4.27
CA PHE A 73 11.62 1.45 -3.12
C PHE A 73 12.81 0.52 -2.93
N LEU A 74 13.43 0.58 -1.76
CA LEU A 74 14.49 -0.32 -1.33
C LEU A 74 14.16 -0.77 0.10
N ASN A 75 14.11 -2.08 0.33
CA ASN A 75 13.66 -2.67 1.60
C ASN A 75 12.31 -2.12 2.07
N CYS A 76 11.37 -1.97 1.13
CA CYS A 76 10.05 -1.35 1.37
C CYS A 76 10.09 0.09 1.90
N LYS A 77 11.21 0.79 1.79
CA LYS A 77 11.33 2.22 2.09
C LYS A 77 11.28 3.02 0.81
N GLY A 78 10.30 3.91 0.69
CA GLY A 78 10.14 4.80 -0.46
C GLY A 78 11.03 6.05 -0.36
N THR A 79 11.67 6.41 -1.44
CA THR A 79 12.46 7.65 -1.59
C THR A 79 12.00 8.39 -2.85
N PRO A 80 11.58 9.67 -2.74
CA PRO A 80 11.45 10.47 -1.52
C PRO A 80 10.38 9.92 -0.56
N GLY A 81 10.51 10.22 0.74
CA GLY A 81 9.51 9.81 1.73
C GLY A 81 8.17 10.55 1.60
N ILE A 82 8.19 11.76 1.04
CA ILE A 82 7.03 12.62 0.80
C ILE A 82 7.16 13.28 -0.56
N LEU A 83 6.07 13.30 -1.33
CA LEU A 83 6.00 13.98 -2.63
C LEU A 83 4.66 14.69 -2.79
N THR A 84 4.68 15.87 -3.43
CA THR A 84 3.46 16.60 -3.82
C THR A 84 3.40 16.67 -5.34
N VAL A 85 2.24 16.34 -5.91
CA VAL A 85 2.03 16.32 -7.36
C VAL A 85 0.66 16.89 -7.72
N LYS A 86 0.47 17.24 -8.99
CA LYS A 86 -0.84 17.59 -9.53
C LYS A 86 -1.66 16.34 -9.88
N LYS A 87 -2.99 16.47 -9.79
CA LYS A 87 -3.90 15.42 -10.25
C LYS A 87 -3.64 15.10 -11.72
N GLY A 88 -3.60 13.81 -12.04
CA GLY A 88 -3.28 13.31 -13.37
C GLY A 88 -1.78 13.15 -13.66
N ALA A 89 -0.91 13.57 -12.74
CA ALA A 89 0.52 13.35 -12.90
C ALA A 89 0.85 11.85 -12.99
N LYS A 90 1.72 11.51 -13.93
CA LYS A 90 2.28 10.16 -14.04
C LYS A 90 3.57 10.08 -13.23
N LEU A 91 3.72 9.00 -12.47
CA LEU A 91 4.88 8.74 -11.63
C LEU A 91 5.44 7.35 -11.92
N MET A 92 6.73 7.19 -11.68
CA MET A 92 7.39 5.90 -11.71
C MET A 92 7.56 5.36 -10.29
N LEU A 93 7.07 4.15 -10.06
CA LEU A 93 7.35 3.35 -8.87
C LEU A 93 8.43 2.34 -9.24
N ASP A 94 9.62 2.44 -8.69
CA ASP A 94 10.79 1.64 -9.04
C ASP A 94 11.17 0.72 -7.86
N ASN A 95 11.00 -0.58 -8.03
CA ASN A 95 11.37 -1.59 -7.05
C ASN A 95 12.86 -1.95 -7.22
N ARG A 96 13.68 -1.59 -6.25
CA ARG A 96 15.13 -1.92 -6.25
C ARG A 96 15.48 -3.10 -5.35
N ASP A 97 14.47 -3.82 -4.86
CA ASP A 97 14.66 -5.05 -4.12
C ASP A 97 14.83 -6.26 -5.07
N ASP A 98 15.47 -7.29 -4.57
CA ASP A 98 15.72 -8.57 -5.25
C ASP A 98 14.49 -9.49 -5.32
N LYS A 99 13.33 -9.01 -4.88
CA LYS A 99 12.05 -9.73 -4.86
C LYS A 99 10.89 -8.86 -5.29
N THR A 100 9.81 -9.52 -5.71
CA THR A 100 8.56 -8.85 -6.03
C THR A 100 7.99 -8.16 -4.79
N ARG A 101 7.56 -6.91 -4.94
CA ARG A 101 6.91 -6.12 -3.90
C ARG A 101 5.46 -5.81 -4.26
N LYS A 102 4.60 -5.85 -3.25
CA LYS A 102 3.20 -5.43 -3.33
C LYS A 102 3.10 -3.97 -2.88
N ILE A 103 2.98 -3.06 -3.83
CA ILE A 103 2.89 -1.62 -3.54
C ILE A 103 1.45 -1.17 -3.76
N VAL A 104 0.85 -0.54 -2.72
CA VAL A 104 -0.44 0.13 -2.85
C VAL A 104 -0.20 1.61 -3.05
N PHE A 105 -0.63 2.12 -4.19
CA PHE A 105 -0.54 3.52 -4.57
C PHE A 105 -1.93 4.09 -4.85
N VAL A 106 -2.34 5.12 -4.11
CA VAL A 106 -3.67 5.77 -4.23
C VAL A 106 -4.82 4.75 -4.26
N GLY A 107 -4.73 3.73 -3.39
CA GLY A 107 -5.72 2.66 -3.25
C GLY A 107 -5.69 1.57 -4.33
N LYS A 108 -4.73 1.59 -5.25
CA LYS A 108 -4.53 0.54 -6.26
C LYS A 108 -3.31 -0.32 -5.92
N LEU A 109 -3.44 -1.64 -6.05
CA LEU A 109 -2.36 -2.59 -5.81
C LEU A 109 -1.54 -2.82 -7.08
N TYR A 110 -0.23 -2.73 -6.96
CA TYR A 110 0.76 -3.02 -8.00
C TYR A 110 1.73 -4.10 -7.50
N ASN A 111 1.82 -5.21 -8.22
CA ASN A 111 2.86 -6.22 -7.98
C ASN A 111 4.04 -5.87 -8.88
N ILE A 112 5.11 -5.37 -8.31
CA ILE A 112 6.30 -4.94 -9.05
C ILE A 112 7.40 -5.97 -8.84
N ASN A 113 7.82 -6.63 -9.91
CA ASN A 113 8.85 -7.68 -9.86
C ASN A 113 10.17 -7.14 -9.30
N ALA A 114 11.06 -8.05 -8.91
CA ALA A 114 12.43 -7.72 -8.52
C ALA A 114 13.08 -6.83 -9.57
N TYR A 115 13.66 -5.71 -9.16
CA TYR A 115 14.30 -4.70 -10.03
C TYR A 115 13.40 -4.15 -11.14
N GLY A 116 12.08 -4.34 -11.02
CA GLY A 116 11.08 -3.86 -11.97
C GLY A 116 10.52 -2.48 -11.59
N TYR A 117 9.66 -1.96 -12.44
CA TYR A 117 8.98 -0.69 -12.19
C TYR A 117 7.54 -0.70 -12.72
N ALA A 118 6.76 0.28 -12.26
CA ALA A 118 5.43 0.56 -12.79
C ALA A 118 5.25 2.06 -12.98
N ILE A 119 4.56 2.45 -14.08
CA ILE A 119 4.11 3.82 -14.27
C ILE A 119 2.66 3.91 -13.80
N VAL A 120 2.41 4.84 -12.88
CA VAL A 120 1.12 5.02 -12.22
C VAL A 120 0.62 6.45 -12.39
N THR A 121 -0.68 6.66 -12.23
CA THR A 121 -1.30 7.99 -12.32
C THR A 121 -1.89 8.38 -10.98
N ALA A 122 -1.59 9.59 -10.51
CA ALA A 122 -2.18 10.20 -9.30
C ALA A 122 -3.57 10.78 -9.63
N ASP A 123 -4.61 9.96 -9.57
CA ASP A 123 -5.96 10.30 -10.03
C ASP A 123 -6.90 10.80 -8.93
N LYS A 124 -6.56 10.64 -7.65
CA LYS A 124 -7.39 11.05 -6.51
C LYS A 124 -6.73 12.17 -5.72
N LEU A 125 -7.45 13.27 -5.50
CA LEU A 125 -7.02 14.40 -4.69
C LEU A 125 -6.81 13.99 -3.22
N GLY A 126 -5.92 14.73 -2.54
CA GLY A 126 -5.67 14.61 -1.11
C GLY A 126 -4.37 13.90 -0.78
N LYS A 127 -4.20 13.61 0.52
CA LYS A 127 -3.05 12.92 1.06
C LYS A 127 -3.29 11.42 1.06
N HIS A 128 -2.33 10.67 0.50
CA HIS A 128 -2.37 9.21 0.44
C HIS A 128 -1.07 8.62 0.97
N TYR A 129 -1.19 7.54 1.73
CA TYR A 129 -0.03 6.74 2.12
C TYR A 129 0.24 5.69 1.03
N ILE A 130 1.50 5.53 0.70
CA ILE A 130 1.99 4.46 -0.17
C ILE A 130 2.48 3.36 0.74
N THR A 131 1.96 2.15 0.56
CA THR A 131 2.38 0.99 1.35
C THR A 131 3.16 0.00 0.50
N CYS A 132 4.09 -0.73 1.14
CA CYS A 132 4.85 -1.81 0.54
C CYS A 132 4.71 -3.03 1.43
N ASP A 133 4.24 -4.15 0.86
CA ASP A 133 3.96 -5.40 1.57
C ASP A 133 3.10 -5.22 2.84
N GLY A 134 2.20 -4.21 2.84
CA GLY A 134 1.31 -3.87 3.95
C GLY A 134 1.88 -2.88 4.96
N GLY A 135 3.18 -2.55 4.90
CA GLY A 135 3.81 -1.52 5.72
C GLY A 135 3.82 -0.14 5.06
N GLY A 136 3.89 0.93 5.86
CA GLY A 136 4.05 2.30 5.35
C GLY A 136 5.42 2.48 4.68
N ALA A 137 5.46 3.01 3.46
CA ALA A 137 6.68 3.20 2.69
C ALA A 137 6.96 4.67 2.34
N ALA A 138 5.93 5.42 1.95
CA ALA A 138 6.03 6.83 1.58
C ALA A 138 4.66 7.51 1.67
N GLN A 139 4.62 8.80 1.37
CA GLN A 139 3.39 9.60 1.33
C GLN A 139 3.36 10.44 0.05
N ILE A 140 2.17 10.57 -0.53
CA ILE A 140 1.94 11.50 -1.65
C ILE A 140 0.77 12.43 -1.33
N THR A 141 0.91 13.70 -1.71
CA THR A 141 -0.18 14.68 -1.70
C THR A 141 -0.53 15.03 -3.14
N VAL A 142 -1.77 14.79 -3.54
CA VAL A 142 -2.28 15.10 -4.88
C VAL A 142 -3.10 16.38 -4.79
N GLN A 143 -2.67 17.41 -5.49
CA GLN A 143 -3.32 18.72 -5.57
C GLN A 143 -4.08 18.88 -6.91
N PRO A 144 -5.01 19.82 -6.98
CA PRO A 144 -5.72 20.17 -8.23
C PRO A 144 -4.78 20.55 -9.37
#